data_cbf5f43676500e042d2e3baabc89e4f4
#
_entry.id   cbf5f43676500e042d2e3baabc89e4f4
#
_cell.length_a   1.000
_cell.length_b   1.000
_cell.length_c   1.000
_cell.angle_alpha   90.00
_cell.angle_beta   90.00
_cell.angle_gamma   90.00
#
_symmetry.space_group_name_H-M   'P 1'
#
loop_
_entity.id
_entity.type
_entity.pdbx_description
1 polymer ?
#
loop_
_entity_poly.entity_id
_entity_poly.type
_entity_poly.pdbx_seq_one_letter_code
_entity_poly.pdbx_strand_id
1 'polypeptide(L)'
;STKKTRDYLSLIRGVRAGLTMHRATWPEWISLSKNMPGAKSKAFAEPIADVAIEYEKHPQLHQDIRNFAEKIFEIAAVSLDSYQLMKTEKGLIDFVDQEQRLYRLLDHPTVQETLQEELQLLLVDEFQDTSPIQLALFLKLSQLADQVIWVGDIKQSIYGFRGSDPALMTAVVQRVVDEGNPPEILENSWRSTPELVAYTNNLFAAAFSDTLSAEQVVLQSARGSVPDAPTVELWRLSERNKKLRAQALAGGVSALMASGRTVINKETEEPRPLGYRDIAILCRTNDNLDEIANALAEFNLPIRYNRPGLLNTPEGCLAMACLRRLVDPID
;
A
#
# COMPACT_ATOMS: atom_id res chain seq x y z
N SER A 1 16.74 -47.57 -17.07
CA SER A 1 16.08 -46.52 -16.29
C SER A 1 16.42 -45.14 -16.86
N THR A 2 15.44 -44.23 -16.89
CA THR A 2 15.66 -42.86 -17.33
C THR A 2 16.58 -42.09 -16.36
N LYS A 3 17.20 -41.01 -16.82
CA LYS A 3 18.00 -40.15 -15.94
C LYS A 3 17.20 -39.72 -14.68
N LYS A 4 15.95 -39.28 -14.87
CA LYS A 4 15.04 -38.90 -13.75
C LYS A 4 14.84 -40.04 -12.73
N THR A 5 14.73 -41.29 -13.19
CA THR A 5 14.56 -42.43 -12.29
C THR A 5 15.85 -42.72 -11.49
N ARG A 6 17.01 -42.56 -12.11
CA ARG A 6 18.30 -42.73 -11.42
C ARG A 6 18.53 -41.64 -10.37
N ASP A 7 18.24 -40.40 -10.73
CA ASP A 7 18.38 -39.27 -9.82
C ASP A 7 17.46 -39.41 -8.60
N TYR A 8 16.21 -39.83 -8.81
CA TYR A 8 15.26 -40.09 -7.72
C TYR A 8 15.67 -41.27 -6.83
N LEU A 9 16.20 -42.35 -7.41
CA LEU A 9 16.73 -43.45 -6.62
C LEU A 9 17.96 -43.05 -5.78
N SER A 10 18.82 -42.18 -6.30
CA SER A 10 19.94 -41.62 -5.54
C SER A 10 19.45 -40.77 -4.37
N LEU A 11 18.41 -39.95 -4.58
CA LEU A 11 17.77 -39.17 -3.53
C LEU A 11 17.17 -40.05 -2.44
N ILE A 12 16.41 -41.10 -2.78
CA ILE A 12 15.86 -42.06 -1.82
C ILE A 12 16.96 -42.73 -0.98
N ARG A 13 18.03 -43.14 -1.64
CA ARG A 13 19.18 -43.78 -0.93
C ARG A 13 19.86 -42.84 0.06
N GLY A 14 20.02 -41.55 -0.33
CA GLY A 14 20.55 -40.51 0.54
C GLY A 14 19.67 -40.28 1.75
N VAL A 15 18.37 -40.06 1.52
CA VAL A 15 17.41 -39.85 2.63
C VAL A 15 17.31 -41.07 3.53
N ARG A 16 17.29 -42.29 2.98
CA ARG A 16 17.31 -43.54 3.79
C ARG A 16 18.53 -43.62 4.68
N ALA A 17 19.71 -43.32 4.16
CA ALA A 17 20.94 -43.29 4.95
C ALA A 17 20.85 -42.22 6.04
N GLY A 18 20.33 -41.03 5.73
CA GLY A 18 20.06 -39.95 6.68
C GLY A 18 19.11 -40.40 7.81
N LEU A 19 18.01 -41.06 7.47
CA LEU A 19 17.05 -41.59 8.46
C LEU A 19 17.70 -42.61 9.40
N THR A 20 18.51 -43.53 8.86
CA THR A 20 19.23 -44.53 9.67
C THR A 20 20.18 -43.89 10.68
N MET A 21 20.72 -42.72 10.36
CA MET A 21 21.63 -41.95 11.20
C MET A 21 20.94 -40.85 12.03
N HIS A 22 19.63 -40.76 11.99
CA HIS A 22 18.82 -39.64 12.56
C HIS A 22 19.26 -38.27 12.07
N ARG A 23 19.66 -38.16 10.80
CA ARG A 23 20.16 -36.93 10.14
C ARG A 23 19.36 -36.54 8.89
N ALA A 24 18.22 -37.20 8.64
CA ALA A 24 17.33 -36.78 7.52
C ALA A 24 16.80 -35.38 7.77
N THR A 25 16.88 -34.53 6.76
CA THR A 25 16.51 -33.12 6.86
C THR A 25 15.20 -32.84 6.14
N TRP A 26 14.48 -31.81 6.56
CA TRP A 26 13.24 -31.38 5.91
C TRP A 26 13.41 -30.95 4.43
N PRO A 27 14.56 -30.35 3.97
CA PRO A 27 14.79 -30.11 2.54
C PRO A 27 14.85 -31.40 1.71
N GLU A 28 15.35 -32.49 2.28
CA GLU A 28 15.34 -33.81 1.62
C GLU A 28 13.90 -34.33 1.49
N TRP A 29 13.06 -34.15 2.49
CA TRP A 29 11.63 -34.48 2.43
C TRP A 29 10.91 -33.66 1.34
N ILE A 30 11.13 -32.34 1.27
CA ILE A 30 10.60 -31.50 0.20
C ILE A 30 11.09 -32.02 -1.17
N SER A 31 12.34 -32.37 -1.28
CA SER A 31 12.90 -32.91 -2.51
C SER A 31 12.24 -34.23 -2.93
N LEU A 32 11.94 -35.13 -1.97
CA LEU A 32 11.20 -36.37 -2.24
C LEU A 32 9.75 -36.12 -2.67
N SER A 33 9.06 -35.13 -2.07
CA SER A 33 7.69 -34.80 -2.39
C SER A 33 7.52 -34.16 -3.76
N LYS A 34 8.50 -33.34 -4.19
CA LYS A 34 8.43 -32.58 -5.44
C LYS A 34 9.04 -33.27 -6.64
N ASN A 35 10.07 -34.09 -6.45
CA ASN A 35 10.72 -34.81 -7.52
C ASN A 35 10.03 -36.16 -7.73
N MET A 36 9.77 -36.52 -8.98
CA MET A 36 9.17 -37.80 -9.35
C MET A 36 10.06 -38.52 -10.36
N PRO A 37 10.13 -39.86 -10.31
CA PRO A 37 10.85 -40.64 -11.31
C PRO A 37 10.13 -40.59 -12.66
N GLY A 38 10.69 -41.25 -13.70
CA GLY A 38 10.05 -41.39 -15.00
C GLY A 38 8.70 -42.13 -14.91
N ALA A 39 7.79 -41.85 -15.85
CA ALA A 39 6.39 -42.29 -15.79
C ALA A 39 6.17 -43.74 -15.44
N LYS A 40 6.98 -44.68 -15.96
CA LYS A 40 6.89 -46.12 -15.65
C LYS A 40 7.18 -46.48 -14.19
N SER A 41 7.84 -45.64 -13.45
CA SER A 41 8.21 -45.85 -12.04
C SER A 41 7.46 -44.96 -11.08
N LYS A 42 6.55 -44.11 -11.58
CA LYS A 42 5.84 -43.10 -10.77
C LYS A 42 5.00 -43.74 -9.66
N ALA A 43 4.24 -44.78 -9.97
CA ALA A 43 3.39 -45.45 -9.00
C ALA A 43 4.17 -46.02 -7.79
N PHE A 44 5.44 -46.41 -7.96
CA PHE A 44 6.27 -46.89 -6.86
C PHE A 44 6.80 -45.75 -5.97
N ALA A 45 6.81 -44.52 -6.48
CA ALA A 45 7.28 -43.34 -5.75
C ALA A 45 6.16 -42.61 -5.01
N GLU A 46 4.91 -42.78 -5.44
CA GLU A 46 3.75 -42.10 -4.84
C GLU A 46 3.64 -42.31 -3.33
N PRO A 47 3.75 -43.52 -2.77
CA PRO A 47 3.65 -43.67 -1.32
C PRO A 47 4.76 -42.95 -0.54
N ILE A 48 5.95 -42.81 -1.16
CA ILE A 48 7.07 -42.07 -0.54
C ILE A 48 6.81 -40.59 -0.60
N ALA A 49 6.30 -40.09 -1.73
CA ALA A 49 5.95 -38.69 -1.91
C ALA A 49 4.81 -38.26 -1.00
N ASP A 50 3.81 -39.13 -0.80
CA ASP A 50 2.67 -38.88 0.09
C ASP A 50 3.10 -38.72 1.56
N VAL A 51 4.06 -39.49 2.02
CA VAL A 51 4.66 -39.29 3.34
C VAL A 51 5.55 -38.03 3.38
N ALA A 52 6.34 -37.84 2.34
CA ALA A 52 7.27 -36.72 2.27
C ALA A 52 6.61 -35.35 2.12
N ILE A 53 5.33 -35.29 1.64
CA ILE A 53 4.57 -34.04 1.55
C ILE A 53 4.24 -33.46 2.94
N GLU A 54 4.29 -34.30 3.98
CA GLU A 54 4.09 -33.87 5.35
C GLU A 54 5.34 -33.23 6.00
N TYR A 55 6.24 -32.71 5.20
CA TYR A 55 7.49 -32.05 5.68
C TYR A 55 7.23 -30.91 6.67
N GLU A 56 6.05 -30.31 6.64
CA GLU A 56 5.62 -29.30 7.61
C GLU A 56 5.55 -29.84 9.04
N LYS A 57 5.38 -31.14 9.22
CA LYS A 57 5.39 -31.81 10.54
C LYS A 57 6.81 -32.16 11.00
N HIS A 58 7.83 -31.88 10.21
CA HIS A 58 9.22 -32.21 10.55
C HIS A 58 9.72 -31.35 11.71
N PRO A 59 10.13 -31.93 12.86
CA PRO A 59 10.51 -31.16 14.04
C PRO A 59 11.65 -30.17 13.78
N GLN A 60 12.62 -30.56 12.95
CA GLN A 60 13.75 -29.71 12.60
C GLN A 60 13.33 -28.48 11.79
N LEU A 61 12.30 -28.57 10.95
CA LEU A 61 11.78 -27.41 10.22
C LEU A 61 11.29 -26.32 11.18
N HIS A 62 10.50 -26.70 12.18
CA HIS A 62 10.01 -25.75 13.17
C HIS A 62 11.15 -25.11 13.99
N GLN A 63 12.16 -25.92 14.33
CA GLN A 63 13.33 -25.40 15.06
C GLN A 63 14.13 -24.44 14.17
N ASP A 64 14.35 -24.78 12.91
CA ASP A 64 15.09 -23.92 11.96
C ASP A 64 14.35 -22.61 11.70
N ILE A 65 13.02 -22.64 11.55
CA ILE A 65 12.18 -21.45 11.42
C ILE A 65 12.30 -20.57 12.67
N ARG A 66 12.24 -21.17 13.86
CA ARG A 66 12.39 -20.42 15.12
C ARG A 66 13.77 -19.77 15.20
N ASN A 67 14.83 -20.54 15.02
CA ASN A 67 16.20 -20.04 15.05
C ASN A 67 16.43 -18.93 14.02
N PHE A 68 15.87 -19.09 12.82
CA PHE A 68 15.94 -18.08 11.78
C PHE A 68 15.22 -16.79 12.21
N ALA A 69 14.00 -16.90 12.72
CA ALA A 69 13.25 -15.75 13.22
C ALA A 69 14.00 -15.05 14.37
N GLU A 70 14.49 -15.80 15.36
CA GLU A 70 15.27 -15.25 16.48
C GLU A 70 16.51 -14.48 15.97
N LYS A 71 17.25 -15.05 15.01
CA LYS A 71 18.43 -14.37 14.45
C LYS A 71 18.09 -13.13 13.65
N ILE A 72 16.98 -13.12 12.90
CA ILE A 72 16.52 -11.93 12.19
C ILE A 72 16.17 -10.82 13.19
N PHE A 73 15.47 -11.14 14.29
CA PHE A 73 15.12 -10.15 15.32
C PHE A 73 16.36 -9.64 16.09
N GLU A 74 17.33 -10.50 16.38
CA GLU A 74 18.61 -10.07 16.97
C GLU A 74 19.35 -9.08 16.04
N ILE A 75 19.45 -9.40 14.74
CA ILE A 75 20.09 -8.51 13.76
C ILE A 75 19.34 -7.19 13.66
N ALA A 76 18.00 -7.25 13.61
CA ALA A 76 17.17 -6.06 13.55
C ALA A 76 17.37 -5.14 14.77
N ALA A 77 17.41 -5.70 15.97
CA ALA A 77 17.66 -4.94 17.20
C ALA A 77 19.02 -4.23 17.19
N VAL A 78 20.09 -4.98 16.89
CA VAL A 78 21.45 -4.40 16.79
C VAL A 78 21.54 -3.33 15.71
N SER A 79 20.85 -3.54 14.58
CA SER A 79 20.82 -2.56 13.48
C SER A 79 20.10 -1.28 13.88
N LEU A 80 18.99 -1.37 14.62
CA LEU A 80 18.27 -0.23 15.15
C LEU A 80 19.12 0.58 16.14
N ASP A 81 19.78 -0.09 17.07
CA ASP A 81 20.68 0.57 18.03
C ASP A 81 21.83 1.29 17.34
N SER A 82 22.45 0.64 16.36
CA SER A 82 23.53 1.23 15.55
C SER A 82 23.05 2.43 14.73
N TYR A 83 21.82 2.35 14.18
CA TYR A 83 21.20 3.44 13.45
C TYR A 83 20.92 4.65 14.36
N GLN A 84 20.40 4.43 15.57
CA GLN A 84 20.16 5.49 16.54
C GLN A 84 21.46 6.17 16.99
N LEU A 85 22.51 5.37 17.23
CA LEU A 85 23.82 5.88 17.57
C LEU A 85 24.39 6.77 16.45
N MET A 86 24.36 6.30 15.22
CA MET A 86 24.80 7.03 14.04
C MET A 86 24.04 8.36 13.88
N LYS A 87 22.71 8.35 14.05
CA LYS A 87 21.90 9.59 14.02
C LYS A 87 22.33 10.57 15.07
N THR A 88 22.56 10.09 16.30
CA THR A 88 22.98 10.93 17.43
C THR A 88 24.36 11.56 17.17
N GLU A 89 25.33 10.76 16.70
CA GLU A 89 26.69 11.24 16.38
C GLU A 89 26.69 12.30 15.27
N LYS A 90 25.79 12.15 14.29
CA LYS A 90 25.69 13.08 13.15
C LYS A 90 24.72 14.24 13.39
N GLY A 91 24.05 14.31 14.51
CA GLY A 91 23.01 15.31 14.80
C GLY A 91 21.79 15.19 13.88
N LEU A 92 21.48 13.99 13.38
CA LEU A 92 20.35 13.74 12.49
C LEU A 92 19.13 13.28 13.26
N ILE A 93 17.96 13.66 12.76
CA ILE A 93 16.66 13.15 13.20
C ILE A 93 15.84 12.71 11.98
N ASP A 94 15.14 11.60 12.09
CA ASP A 94 14.15 11.16 11.10
C ASP A 94 12.72 11.51 11.57
N PHE A 95 11.72 11.18 10.74
CA PHE A 95 10.32 11.48 11.06
C PHE A 95 9.83 10.75 12.31
N VAL A 96 10.30 9.52 12.54
CA VAL A 96 9.94 8.75 13.75
C VAL A 96 10.53 9.41 15.00
N ASP A 97 11.76 9.90 14.93
CA ASP A 97 12.37 10.66 16.03
C ASP A 97 11.59 11.93 16.33
N GLN A 98 11.12 12.64 15.30
CA GLN A 98 10.32 13.87 15.49
C GLN A 98 9.03 13.56 16.24
N GLU A 99 8.29 12.52 15.80
CA GLU A 99 7.05 12.10 16.44
C GLU A 99 7.29 11.67 17.91
N GLN A 100 8.31 10.85 18.16
CA GLN A 100 8.65 10.38 19.50
C GLN A 100 9.10 11.53 20.42
N ARG A 101 9.91 12.46 19.91
CA ARG A 101 10.35 13.62 20.69
C ARG A 101 9.19 14.55 21.03
N LEU A 102 8.32 14.80 20.05
CA LEU A 102 7.11 15.59 20.27
C LEU A 102 6.21 14.91 21.29
N TYR A 103 5.99 13.60 21.19
CA TYR A 103 5.18 12.84 22.14
C TYR A 103 5.69 12.98 23.59
N ARG A 104 7.03 12.97 23.80
CA ARG A 104 7.65 13.18 25.11
C ARG A 104 7.58 14.65 25.55
N LEU A 105 7.73 15.58 24.60
CA LEU A 105 7.68 17.02 24.89
C LEU A 105 6.30 17.45 25.40
N LEU A 106 5.24 16.82 24.92
CA LEU A 106 3.87 17.04 25.40
C LEU A 106 3.64 16.61 26.87
N ASP A 107 4.58 15.91 27.51
CA ASP A 107 4.54 15.61 28.94
C ASP A 107 5.20 16.73 29.81
N HIS A 108 5.86 17.68 29.17
CA HIS A 108 6.55 18.75 29.90
C HIS A 108 5.54 19.79 30.40
N PRO A 109 5.52 20.11 31.72
CA PRO A 109 4.51 21.01 32.31
C PRO A 109 4.39 22.37 31.62
N THR A 110 5.51 23.03 31.34
CA THR A 110 5.51 24.35 30.67
C THR A 110 4.90 24.28 29.27
N VAL A 111 5.11 23.16 28.54
CA VAL A 111 4.53 22.97 27.22
C VAL A 111 3.02 22.76 27.31
N GLN A 112 2.58 22.00 28.32
CA GLN A 112 1.16 21.77 28.56
C GLN A 112 0.46 23.09 28.95
N GLU A 113 1.03 23.88 29.88
CA GLU A 113 0.52 25.19 30.26
C GLU A 113 0.38 26.11 29.03
N THR A 114 1.44 26.23 28.22
CA THR A 114 1.41 27.08 27.03
C THR A 114 0.36 26.61 26.02
N LEU A 115 0.27 25.29 25.76
CA LEU A 115 -0.71 24.76 24.82
C LEU A 115 -2.15 24.91 25.35
N GLN A 116 -2.39 24.73 26.63
CA GLN A 116 -3.71 24.97 27.24
C GLN A 116 -4.17 26.43 27.12
N GLU A 117 -3.25 27.38 27.12
CA GLU A 117 -3.57 28.79 26.95
C GLU A 117 -3.79 29.17 25.47
N GLU A 118 -3.07 28.53 24.53
CA GLU A 118 -3.03 28.92 23.11
C GLU A 118 -3.86 28.03 22.18
N LEU A 119 -4.04 26.76 22.49
CA LEU A 119 -4.67 25.78 21.62
C LEU A 119 -6.19 25.77 21.81
N GLN A 120 -6.89 26.65 21.13
CA GLN A 120 -8.35 26.78 21.23
C GLN A 120 -9.08 25.70 20.42
N LEU A 121 -8.53 25.28 19.26
CA LEU A 121 -9.16 24.29 18.37
C LEU A 121 -8.12 23.36 17.79
N LEU A 122 -8.36 22.06 17.92
CA LEU A 122 -7.61 21.00 17.24
C LEU A 122 -8.50 20.36 16.17
N LEU A 123 -8.06 20.42 14.93
CA LEU A 123 -8.67 19.73 13.79
C LEU A 123 -7.77 18.60 13.35
N VAL A 124 -8.28 17.36 13.38
CA VAL A 124 -7.57 16.17 12.90
C VAL A 124 -8.32 15.64 11.69
N ASP A 125 -7.71 15.79 10.51
CA ASP A 125 -8.27 15.31 9.24
C ASP A 125 -7.62 13.99 8.83
N GLU A 126 -8.36 13.18 8.08
CA GLU A 126 -7.93 11.85 7.59
C GLU A 126 -7.37 10.96 8.72
N PHE A 127 -8.02 11.01 9.90
CA PHE A 127 -7.48 10.31 11.08
C PHE A 127 -7.37 8.79 10.89
N GLN A 128 -8.11 8.18 9.94
CA GLN A 128 -8.01 6.75 9.62
C GLN A 128 -6.65 6.35 9.04
N ASP A 129 -5.85 7.31 8.58
CA ASP A 129 -4.52 7.07 8.01
C ASP A 129 -3.38 7.28 9.01
N THR A 130 -3.71 7.62 10.26
CA THR A 130 -2.72 7.87 11.30
C THR A 130 -2.05 6.58 11.79
N SER A 131 -0.75 6.66 12.07
CA SER A 131 -0.02 5.61 12.77
C SER A 131 -0.34 5.63 14.28
N PRO A 132 -0.07 4.55 15.04
CA PRO A 132 -0.34 4.52 16.48
C PRO A 132 0.35 5.65 17.25
N ILE A 133 1.56 6.07 16.89
CA ILE A 133 2.27 7.18 17.54
C ILE A 133 1.62 8.52 17.23
N GLN A 134 1.19 8.74 15.97
CA GLN A 134 0.45 9.94 15.57
C GLN A 134 -0.88 10.04 16.29
N LEU A 135 -1.61 8.93 16.40
CA LEU A 135 -2.85 8.86 17.14
C LEU A 135 -2.62 9.21 18.64
N ALA A 136 -1.58 8.65 19.25
CA ALA A 136 -1.21 8.96 20.63
C ALA A 136 -0.85 10.45 20.81
N LEU A 137 -0.18 11.06 19.83
CA LEU A 137 0.08 12.51 19.80
C LEU A 137 -1.21 13.32 19.74
N PHE A 138 -2.12 12.98 18.83
CA PHE A 138 -3.40 13.70 18.70
C PHE A 138 -4.27 13.53 19.95
N LEU A 139 -4.28 12.36 20.59
CA LEU A 139 -5.00 12.15 21.84
C LEU A 139 -4.43 13.01 22.99
N LYS A 140 -3.09 13.18 23.07
CA LYS A 140 -2.50 14.11 24.06
C LYS A 140 -2.86 15.57 23.77
N LEU A 141 -2.78 15.99 22.50
CA LEU A 141 -3.15 17.34 22.09
C LEU A 141 -4.65 17.61 22.34
N SER A 142 -5.50 16.60 22.13
CA SER A 142 -6.95 16.71 22.39
C SER A 142 -7.27 16.99 23.88
N GLN A 143 -6.40 16.59 24.80
CA GLN A 143 -6.57 16.87 26.22
C GLN A 143 -6.16 18.29 26.58
N LEU A 144 -5.43 18.98 25.71
CA LEU A 144 -4.93 20.34 25.93
C LEU A 144 -5.73 21.41 25.18
N ALA A 145 -6.49 21.02 24.16
CA ALA A 145 -7.30 21.91 23.34
C ALA A 145 -8.68 22.16 23.96
N ASP A 146 -9.21 23.38 23.81
CA ASP A 146 -10.56 23.73 24.24
C ASP A 146 -11.63 22.99 23.44
N GLN A 147 -11.40 22.84 22.14
CA GLN A 147 -12.30 22.16 21.20
C GLN A 147 -11.52 21.21 20.30
N VAL A 148 -12.12 20.07 20.00
CA VAL A 148 -11.49 19.04 19.16
C VAL A 148 -12.49 18.54 18.14
N ILE A 149 -12.07 18.49 16.87
CA ILE A 149 -12.85 17.93 15.77
C ILE A 149 -11.99 16.89 15.06
N TRP A 150 -12.49 15.65 15.00
CA TRP A 150 -11.88 14.55 14.27
C TRP A 150 -12.69 14.28 13.01
N VAL A 151 -12.03 14.29 11.86
CA VAL A 151 -12.64 14.00 10.56
C VAL A 151 -11.93 12.82 9.93
N GLY A 152 -12.71 11.85 9.47
CA GLY A 152 -12.14 10.67 8.83
C GLY A 152 -13.20 9.74 8.25
N ASP A 153 -12.75 8.81 7.45
CA ASP A 153 -13.59 7.79 6.82
C ASP A 153 -12.91 6.43 6.91
N ILE A 154 -13.38 5.57 7.81
CA ILE A 154 -12.82 4.23 8.03
C ILE A 154 -12.80 3.40 6.73
N LYS A 155 -13.76 3.63 5.81
CA LYS A 155 -13.79 2.97 4.50
C LYS A 155 -12.57 3.30 3.62
N GLN A 156 -11.93 4.44 3.88
CA GLN A 156 -10.76 4.92 3.16
C GLN A 156 -9.43 4.55 3.83
N SER A 157 -9.45 3.76 4.91
CA SER A 157 -8.24 3.30 5.58
C SER A 157 -7.47 2.29 4.71
N ILE A 158 -6.59 2.79 3.85
CA ILE A 158 -5.79 2.00 2.90
C ILE A 158 -4.29 2.00 3.22
N TYR A 159 -3.87 2.68 4.29
CA TYR A 159 -2.46 2.86 4.67
C TYR A 159 -1.98 1.87 5.75
N GLY A 160 -2.60 0.68 5.86
CA GLY A 160 -2.14 -0.37 6.78
C GLY A 160 -0.65 -0.71 6.62
N PHE A 161 -0.09 -0.62 5.41
CA PHE A 161 1.34 -0.81 5.15
C PHE A 161 2.24 0.30 5.74
N ARG A 162 1.66 1.43 6.16
CA ARG A 162 2.33 2.51 6.91
C ARG A 162 2.06 2.44 8.42
N GLY A 163 1.40 1.39 8.88
CA GLY A 163 1.11 1.16 10.28
C GLY A 163 -0.21 1.76 10.77
N SER A 164 -1.10 2.26 9.88
CA SER A 164 -2.47 2.59 10.31
C SER A 164 -3.21 1.30 10.70
N ASP A 165 -4.02 1.40 11.76
CA ASP A 165 -4.78 0.26 12.29
C ASP A 165 -6.27 0.61 12.37
N PRO A 166 -7.10 0.06 11.48
CA PRO A 166 -8.54 0.29 11.47
C PRO A 166 -9.24 -0.11 12.77
N ALA A 167 -8.75 -1.16 13.47
CA ALA A 167 -9.33 -1.58 14.73
C ALA A 167 -9.08 -0.54 15.83
N LEU A 168 -7.89 0.07 15.84
CA LEU A 168 -7.57 1.16 16.76
C LEU A 168 -8.44 2.40 16.50
N MET A 169 -8.68 2.72 15.21
CA MET A 169 -9.57 3.82 14.83
C MET A 169 -11.00 3.56 15.30
N THR A 170 -11.52 2.36 15.09
CA THR A 170 -12.84 1.98 15.57
C THR A 170 -12.95 2.10 17.09
N ALA A 171 -11.92 1.71 17.84
CA ALA A 171 -11.88 1.85 19.30
C ALA A 171 -11.91 3.31 19.76
N VAL A 172 -11.21 4.22 19.03
CA VAL A 172 -11.25 5.66 19.33
C VAL A 172 -12.63 6.23 19.09
N VAL A 173 -13.27 5.91 17.96
CA VAL A 173 -14.64 6.36 17.66
C VAL A 173 -15.62 5.86 18.73
N GLN A 174 -15.52 4.57 19.12
CA GLN A 174 -16.38 4.01 20.14
C GLN A 174 -16.20 4.73 21.49
N ARG A 175 -14.98 5.02 21.87
CA ARG A 175 -14.72 5.77 23.10
C ARG A 175 -15.35 7.19 23.08
N VAL A 176 -15.25 7.89 21.96
CA VAL A 176 -15.86 9.23 21.81
C VAL A 176 -17.39 9.14 21.92
N VAL A 177 -18.00 8.10 21.37
CA VAL A 177 -19.45 7.80 21.51
C VAL A 177 -19.81 7.52 22.98
N ASP A 178 -19.03 6.70 23.67
CA ASP A 178 -19.25 6.35 25.08
C ASP A 178 -19.12 7.56 26.02
N GLU A 179 -18.33 8.55 25.64
CA GLU A 179 -18.17 9.85 26.33
C GLU A 179 -19.35 10.82 26.03
N GLY A 180 -20.33 10.42 25.24
CA GLY A 180 -21.55 11.17 24.96
C GLY A 180 -21.45 12.08 23.71
N ASN A 181 -20.46 11.89 22.87
CA ASN A 181 -20.24 12.66 21.65
C ASN A 181 -20.48 11.75 20.41
N PRO A 182 -21.72 11.53 19.97
CA PRO A 182 -21.98 10.68 18.79
C PRO A 182 -21.38 11.31 17.52
N PRO A 183 -20.84 10.48 16.60
CA PRO A 183 -20.28 10.99 15.36
C PRO A 183 -21.39 11.58 14.48
N GLU A 184 -21.09 12.70 13.85
CA GLU A 184 -21.91 13.25 12.78
C GLU A 184 -21.54 12.57 11.45
N ILE A 185 -22.52 11.96 10.79
CA ILE A 185 -22.32 11.27 9.50
C ILE A 185 -22.58 12.25 8.37
N LEU A 186 -21.57 12.47 7.54
CA LEU A 186 -21.69 13.30 6.33
C LEU A 186 -22.31 12.46 5.21
N GLU A 187 -23.63 12.57 5.03
CA GLU A 187 -24.40 11.76 4.08
C GLU A 187 -24.29 12.23 2.63
N ASN A 188 -23.87 13.49 2.40
CA ASN A 188 -23.92 14.11 1.09
C ASN A 188 -22.57 14.13 0.39
N SER A 189 -22.53 13.61 -0.84
CA SER A 189 -21.40 13.74 -1.77
C SER A 189 -21.58 14.97 -2.67
N TRP A 190 -20.77 15.98 -2.45
CA TRP A 190 -20.69 17.18 -3.29
C TRP A 190 -19.77 17.03 -4.50
N ARG A 191 -19.09 15.89 -4.59
CA ARG A 191 -18.08 15.60 -5.62
C ARG A 191 -18.65 14.86 -6.81
N SER A 192 -19.43 13.82 -6.56
CA SER A 192 -19.80 12.82 -7.56
C SER A 192 -21.26 12.98 -8.02
N THR A 193 -21.53 12.62 -9.28
CA THR A 193 -22.90 12.59 -9.83
C THR A 193 -23.74 11.48 -9.18
N PRO A 194 -25.09 11.58 -9.24
CA PRO A 194 -25.99 10.58 -8.65
C PRO A 194 -25.70 9.15 -9.11
N GLU A 195 -25.44 8.98 -10.40
CA GLU A 195 -25.20 7.67 -11.02
C GLU A 195 -23.90 7.05 -10.49
N LEU A 196 -22.85 7.87 -10.29
CA LEU A 196 -21.58 7.40 -9.74
C LEU A 196 -21.72 7.09 -8.25
N VAL A 197 -22.46 7.90 -7.50
CA VAL A 197 -22.78 7.62 -6.09
C VAL A 197 -23.58 6.31 -5.97
N ALA A 198 -24.60 6.10 -6.82
CA ALA A 198 -25.36 4.86 -6.82
C ALA A 198 -24.49 3.63 -7.14
N TYR A 199 -23.56 3.76 -8.11
CA TYR A 199 -22.61 2.69 -8.43
C TYR A 199 -21.72 2.34 -7.24
N THR A 200 -21.12 3.35 -6.58
CA THR A 200 -20.26 3.15 -5.42
C THR A 200 -21.03 2.61 -4.22
N ASN A 201 -22.22 3.10 -3.95
CA ASN A 201 -23.08 2.61 -2.89
C ASN A 201 -23.39 1.12 -3.05
N ASN A 202 -23.81 0.69 -4.25
CA ASN A 202 -24.10 -0.72 -4.54
C ASN A 202 -22.88 -1.63 -4.34
N LEU A 203 -21.69 -1.16 -4.76
CA LEU A 203 -20.46 -1.91 -4.61
C LEU A 203 -20.02 -2.02 -3.15
N PHE A 204 -19.99 -0.91 -2.44
CA PHE A 204 -19.41 -0.84 -1.10
C PHE A 204 -20.38 -1.23 0.01
N ALA A 205 -21.70 -1.05 -0.17
CA ALA A 205 -22.67 -1.59 0.79
C ALA A 205 -22.56 -3.13 0.88
N ALA A 206 -22.33 -3.80 -0.25
CA ALA A 206 -22.10 -5.25 -0.25
C ALA A 206 -20.71 -5.62 0.33
N ALA A 207 -19.67 -4.84 -0.02
CA ALA A 207 -18.30 -5.14 0.40
C ALA A 207 -18.07 -4.93 1.91
N PHE A 208 -18.77 -4.01 2.55
CA PHE A 208 -18.61 -3.67 3.96
C PHE A 208 -19.75 -4.18 4.85
N SER A 209 -20.68 -4.98 4.33
CA SER A 209 -21.86 -5.49 5.06
C SER A 209 -21.56 -6.14 6.41
N ASP A 210 -20.39 -6.76 6.55
CA ASP A 210 -19.98 -7.46 7.77
C ASP A 210 -19.31 -6.52 8.81
N THR A 211 -18.96 -5.28 8.43
CA THR A 211 -18.14 -4.39 9.27
C THR A 211 -18.76 -3.03 9.54
N LEU A 212 -19.61 -2.53 8.65
CA LEU A 212 -20.22 -1.21 8.73
C LEU A 212 -21.73 -1.28 8.47
N SER A 213 -22.50 -0.40 9.12
CA SER A 213 -23.92 -0.25 8.82
C SER A 213 -24.15 0.39 7.45
N ALA A 214 -25.33 0.18 6.86
CA ALA A 214 -25.67 0.81 5.59
C ALA A 214 -25.63 2.35 5.66
N GLU A 215 -26.02 2.94 6.78
CA GLU A 215 -25.99 4.38 7.03
C GLU A 215 -24.57 4.96 7.00
N GLN A 216 -23.58 4.18 7.42
CA GLN A 216 -22.18 4.59 7.37
C GLN A 216 -21.56 4.46 5.97
N VAL A 217 -22.19 3.73 5.05
CA VAL A 217 -21.66 3.46 3.72
C VAL A 217 -22.36 4.24 2.63
N VAL A 218 -23.70 4.34 2.70
CA VAL A 218 -24.53 4.91 1.65
C VAL A 218 -24.49 6.42 1.70
N LEU A 219 -24.16 7.04 0.56
CA LEU A 219 -24.14 8.49 0.37
C LEU A 219 -25.25 8.93 -0.56
N GLN A 220 -25.66 10.18 -0.44
CA GLN A 220 -26.54 10.88 -1.36
C GLN A 220 -25.73 11.84 -2.23
N SER A 221 -26.09 12.01 -3.51
CA SER A 221 -25.43 13.01 -4.34
C SER A 221 -26.11 14.36 -4.17
N ALA A 222 -25.34 15.37 -3.85
CA ALA A 222 -25.78 16.76 -3.88
C ALA A 222 -25.60 17.43 -5.26
N ARG A 223 -25.05 16.69 -6.25
CA ARG A 223 -24.88 17.18 -7.64
C ARG A 223 -25.99 16.69 -8.56
N GLY A 224 -26.20 17.44 -9.65
CA GLY A 224 -27.07 17.02 -10.74
C GLY A 224 -26.47 15.93 -11.63
N SER A 225 -27.32 15.18 -12.31
CA SER A 225 -26.93 14.22 -13.35
C SER A 225 -26.33 14.93 -14.55
N VAL A 226 -25.40 14.26 -15.22
CA VAL A 226 -24.86 14.66 -16.52
C VAL A 226 -25.61 13.85 -17.59
N PRO A 227 -26.48 14.47 -18.41
CA PRO A 227 -27.20 13.73 -19.43
C PRO A 227 -26.27 13.08 -20.44
N ASP A 228 -26.68 11.92 -20.94
CA ASP A 228 -26.09 11.21 -22.10
C ASP A 228 -24.62 10.83 -21.99
N ALA A 229 -24.02 10.82 -20.78
CA ALA A 229 -22.66 10.37 -20.56
C ALA A 229 -22.66 9.04 -19.78
N PRO A 230 -21.94 8.01 -20.20
CA PRO A 230 -21.76 6.81 -19.40
C PRO A 230 -20.96 7.15 -18.14
N THR A 231 -21.51 6.81 -16.99
CA THR A 231 -20.89 7.08 -15.68
C THR A 231 -19.67 6.21 -15.42
N VAL A 232 -19.74 4.96 -15.87
CA VAL A 232 -18.65 3.96 -15.72
C VAL A 232 -18.49 3.23 -17.04
N GLU A 233 -17.25 3.10 -17.49
CA GLU A 233 -16.88 2.33 -18.67
C GLU A 233 -15.83 1.28 -18.31
N LEU A 234 -16.00 0.07 -18.82
CA LEU A 234 -15.04 -1.00 -18.69
C LEU A 234 -14.26 -1.19 -20.00
N TRP A 235 -13.00 -0.79 -19.99
CA TRP A 235 -12.09 -1.04 -21.09
C TRP A 235 -11.33 -2.36 -20.88
N ARG A 236 -11.57 -3.35 -21.73
CA ARG A 236 -10.87 -4.62 -21.69
C ARG A 236 -9.67 -4.58 -22.63
N LEU A 237 -8.48 -4.60 -22.04
CA LEU A 237 -7.22 -4.66 -22.77
C LEU A 237 -6.77 -6.13 -22.87
N SER A 238 -6.92 -6.74 -24.04
CA SER A 238 -6.66 -8.17 -24.29
C SER A 238 -5.17 -8.50 -24.44
N GLU A 239 -4.32 -7.50 -24.59
CA GLU A 239 -2.91 -7.67 -24.86
C GLU A 239 -2.16 -8.25 -23.64
N ARG A 240 -1.32 -9.25 -23.86
CA ARG A 240 -0.50 -9.88 -22.80
C ARG A 240 0.75 -9.06 -22.46
N ASN A 241 1.31 -8.35 -23.45
CA ASN A 241 2.52 -7.56 -23.32
C ASN A 241 2.18 -6.21 -22.65
N LYS A 242 2.96 -5.80 -21.63
CA LYS A 242 2.77 -4.52 -20.91
C LYS A 242 2.79 -3.33 -21.87
N LYS A 243 3.76 -3.26 -22.78
CA LYS A 243 3.88 -2.17 -23.76
C LYS A 243 2.65 -2.09 -24.68
N LEU A 244 2.20 -3.20 -25.22
CA LEU A 244 1.01 -3.22 -26.09
C LEU A 244 -0.26 -2.82 -25.33
N ARG A 245 -0.39 -3.20 -24.05
CA ARG A 245 -1.50 -2.74 -23.21
C ARG A 245 -1.45 -1.23 -22.96
N ALA A 246 -0.26 -0.68 -22.71
CA ALA A 246 -0.09 0.76 -22.54
C ALA A 246 -0.43 1.52 -23.83
N GLN A 247 -0.02 1.01 -25.00
CA GLN A 247 -0.39 1.58 -26.30
C GLN A 247 -1.90 1.48 -26.58
N ALA A 248 -2.54 0.36 -26.24
CA ALA A 248 -3.99 0.21 -26.38
C ALA A 248 -4.74 1.22 -25.46
N LEU A 249 -4.26 1.42 -24.23
CA LEU A 249 -4.80 2.45 -23.34
C LEU A 249 -4.63 3.86 -23.93
N ALA A 250 -3.44 4.19 -24.45
CA ALA A 250 -3.17 5.49 -25.08
C ALA A 250 -4.08 5.72 -26.30
N GLY A 251 -4.29 4.69 -27.11
CA GLY A 251 -5.27 4.72 -28.22
C GLY A 251 -6.71 4.97 -27.74
N GLY A 252 -7.09 4.33 -26.63
CA GLY A 252 -8.39 4.55 -25.98
C GLY A 252 -8.56 5.99 -25.49
N VAL A 253 -7.53 6.55 -24.85
CA VAL A 253 -7.54 7.97 -24.41
C VAL A 253 -7.65 8.91 -25.62
N SER A 254 -6.91 8.63 -26.70
CA SER A 254 -7.00 9.40 -27.94
C SER A 254 -8.42 9.38 -28.54
N ALA A 255 -9.04 8.19 -28.60
CA ALA A 255 -10.41 8.02 -29.06
C ALA A 255 -11.42 8.72 -28.15
N LEU A 256 -11.22 8.67 -26.82
CA LEU A 256 -12.04 9.39 -25.85
C LEU A 256 -11.97 10.90 -26.09
N MET A 257 -10.80 11.47 -26.33
CA MET A 257 -10.62 12.88 -26.64
C MET A 257 -11.30 13.30 -27.96
N ALA A 258 -11.28 12.40 -28.95
CA ALA A 258 -11.94 12.64 -30.25
C ALA A 258 -13.47 12.46 -30.21
N SER A 259 -14.02 11.89 -29.13
CA SER A 259 -15.45 11.54 -29.04
C SER A 259 -16.39 12.73 -28.87
N GLY A 260 -15.88 13.93 -28.66
CA GLY A 260 -16.69 15.12 -28.39
C GLY A 260 -17.37 15.14 -27.02
N ARG A 261 -16.94 14.30 -26.07
CA ARG A 261 -17.50 14.31 -24.71
C ARG A 261 -17.36 15.65 -24.02
N THR A 262 -18.33 15.89 -23.15
CA THR A 262 -18.34 17.07 -22.30
C THR A 262 -18.20 16.70 -20.83
N VAL A 263 -17.69 17.63 -20.05
CA VAL A 263 -17.62 17.60 -18.60
C VAL A 263 -18.24 18.88 -18.03
N ILE A 264 -18.75 18.82 -16.82
CA ILE A 264 -19.29 19.99 -16.16
C ILE A 264 -18.15 20.83 -15.57
N ASN A 265 -18.11 22.10 -15.93
CA ASN A 265 -17.22 23.07 -15.28
C ASN A 265 -17.64 23.25 -13.82
N LYS A 266 -16.68 23.18 -12.89
CA LYS A 266 -16.96 23.29 -11.45
C LYS A 266 -17.42 24.69 -11.02
N GLU A 267 -16.97 25.72 -11.73
CA GLU A 267 -17.20 27.13 -11.36
C GLU A 267 -18.51 27.66 -11.98
N THR A 268 -18.77 27.32 -13.24
CA THR A 268 -19.95 27.83 -13.99
C THR A 268 -21.09 26.85 -14.01
N GLU A 269 -20.90 25.61 -13.61
CA GLU A 269 -21.86 24.50 -13.71
C GLU A 269 -22.31 24.18 -15.13
N GLU A 270 -21.66 24.77 -16.15
CA GLU A 270 -22.00 24.58 -17.56
C GLU A 270 -21.19 23.43 -18.19
N PRO A 271 -21.74 22.72 -19.18
CA PRO A 271 -20.99 21.73 -19.96
C PRO A 271 -19.89 22.40 -20.79
N ARG A 272 -18.69 21.81 -20.76
CA ARG A 272 -17.59 22.18 -21.63
C ARG A 272 -16.94 20.93 -22.24
N PRO A 273 -16.22 21.04 -23.36
CA PRO A 273 -15.47 19.90 -23.91
C PRO A 273 -14.51 19.29 -22.90
N LEU A 274 -14.41 17.95 -22.95
CA LEU A 274 -13.41 17.20 -22.20
C LEU A 274 -12.01 17.64 -22.60
N GLY A 275 -11.14 17.92 -21.64
CA GLY A 275 -9.76 18.27 -21.86
C GLY A 275 -8.82 17.26 -21.19
N TYR A 276 -7.53 17.23 -21.59
CA TYR A 276 -6.54 16.34 -20.97
C TYR A 276 -6.40 16.54 -19.46
N ARG A 277 -6.61 17.74 -18.97
CA ARG A 277 -6.59 18.08 -17.54
C ARG A 277 -7.70 17.43 -16.72
N ASP A 278 -8.72 16.90 -17.39
CA ASP A 278 -9.86 16.25 -16.75
C ASP A 278 -9.66 14.74 -16.61
N ILE A 279 -8.56 14.21 -17.14
CA ILE A 279 -8.27 12.78 -17.15
C ILE A 279 -7.10 12.49 -16.18
N ALA A 280 -7.33 11.59 -15.24
CA ALA A 280 -6.29 11.04 -14.38
C ALA A 280 -6.16 9.53 -14.64
N ILE A 281 -4.93 9.05 -14.77
CA ILE A 281 -4.63 7.61 -14.94
C ILE A 281 -3.93 7.13 -13.67
N LEU A 282 -4.57 6.21 -12.95
CA LEU A 282 -4.03 5.62 -11.74
C LEU A 282 -3.43 4.25 -12.04
N CYS A 283 -2.23 4.02 -11.54
CA CYS A 283 -1.48 2.77 -11.72
C CYS A 283 -1.11 2.17 -10.36
N ARG A 284 -1.03 0.85 -10.32
CA ARG A 284 -0.64 0.14 -9.09
C ARG A 284 0.86 0.27 -8.77
N THR A 285 1.70 0.43 -9.79
CA THR A 285 3.16 0.52 -9.64
C THR A 285 3.73 1.63 -10.51
N ASN A 286 4.88 2.19 -10.10
CA ASN A 286 5.59 3.21 -10.87
C ASN A 286 6.05 2.67 -12.24
N ASP A 287 6.46 1.41 -12.33
CA ASP A 287 6.84 0.78 -13.61
C ASP A 287 5.70 0.78 -14.64
N ASN A 288 4.45 0.57 -14.18
CA ASN A 288 3.29 0.66 -15.07
C ASN A 288 3.02 2.10 -15.48
N LEU A 289 3.28 3.06 -14.57
CA LEU A 289 3.11 4.48 -14.86
C LEU A 289 4.09 4.94 -15.93
N ASP A 290 5.37 4.55 -15.84
CA ASP A 290 6.39 4.87 -16.84
C ASP A 290 6.05 4.28 -18.23
N GLU A 291 5.59 3.02 -18.29
CA GLU A 291 5.14 2.40 -19.55
C GLU A 291 3.96 3.15 -20.18
N ILE A 292 2.98 3.54 -19.38
CA ILE A 292 1.81 4.29 -19.87
C ILE A 292 2.22 5.70 -20.28
N ALA A 293 3.09 6.37 -19.54
CA ALA A 293 3.58 7.69 -19.89
C ALA A 293 4.32 7.67 -21.24
N ASN A 294 5.19 6.67 -21.46
CA ASN A 294 5.88 6.50 -22.73
C ASN A 294 4.88 6.23 -23.89
N ALA A 295 3.87 5.40 -23.67
CA ALA A 295 2.86 5.13 -24.69
C ALA A 295 2.01 6.37 -25.02
N LEU A 296 1.62 7.16 -24.01
CA LEU A 296 0.90 8.43 -24.24
C LEU A 296 1.75 9.42 -25.04
N ALA A 297 3.06 9.50 -24.76
CA ALA A 297 3.98 10.32 -25.52
C ALA A 297 4.13 9.84 -26.98
N GLU A 298 4.18 8.52 -27.26
CA GLU A 298 4.17 7.96 -28.60
C GLU A 298 2.92 8.39 -29.41
N PHE A 299 1.79 8.59 -28.73
CA PHE A 299 0.53 9.10 -29.31
C PHE A 299 0.44 10.62 -29.34
N ASN A 300 1.50 11.35 -29.00
CA ASN A 300 1.53 12.82 -28.86
C ASN A 300 0.47 13.38 -27.89
N LEU A 301 0.11 12.62 -26.87
CA LEU A 301 -0.83 13.06 -25.84
C LEU A 301 -0.04 13.76 -24.71
N PRO A 302 -0.46 14.96 -24.28
CA PRO A 302 0.21 15.66 -23.19
C PRO A 302 0.04 14.92 -21.87
N ILE A 303 1.14 14.75 -21.14
CA ILE A 303 1.18 14.05 -19.87
C ILE A 303 1.82 14.91 -18.79
N ARG A 304 1.36 14.74 -17.55
CA ARG A 304 1.99 15.26 -16.35
C ARG A 304 2.02 14.19 -15.28
N TYR A 305 3.21 13.78 -14.87
CA TYR A 305 3.38 12.85 -13.75
C TYR A 305 4.68 13.13 -13.01
N ASN A 306 4.70 12.77 -11.73
CA ASN A 306 5.92 12.88 -10.92
C ASN A 306 6.83 11.69 -11.21
N ARG A 307 7.94 11.96 -11.88
CA ARG A 307 8.99 10.95 -12.08
C ARG A 307 9.99 11.06 -10.92
N PRO A 308 10.11 10.04 -10.06
CA PRO A 308 11.14 10.04 -9.02
C PRO A 308 12.53 10.00 -9.67
N GLY A 309 13.53 10.58 -8.99
CA GLY A 309 14.92 10.51 -9.46
C GLY A 309 15.30 11.54 -10.51
N LEU A 310 14.71 12.73 -10.48
CA LEU A 310 15.09 13.85 -11.37
C LEU A 310 16.61 14.06 -11.43
N LEU A 311 17.28 13.97 -10.28
CA LEU A 311 18.74 14.13 -10.18
C LEU A 311 19.54 12.95 -10.75
N ASN A 312 18.88 11.82 -11.04
CA ASN A 312 19.48 10.64 -11.65
C ASN A 312 19.30 10.62 -13.19
N THR A 313 18.56 11.59 -13.74
CA THR A 313 18.49 11.74 -15.20
C THR A 313 19.82 12.25 -15.75
N PRO A 314 20.18 11.97 -17.02
CA PRO A 314 21.40 12.52 -17.62
C PRO A 314 21.52 14.04 -17.49
N GLU A 315 20.40 14.76 -17.67
CA GLU A 315 20.32 16.20 -17.53
C GLU A 315 20.51 16.65 -16.08
N GLY A 316 19.88 15.94 -15.12
CA GLY A 316 20.03 16.18 -13.70
C GLY A 316 21.45 15.93 -13.22
N CYS A 317 22.07 14.82 -13.65
CA CYS A 317 23.47 14.52 -13.36
C CYS A 317 24.42 15.60 -13.94
N LEU A 318 24.18 16.03 -15.18
CA LEU A 318 24.96 17.10 -15.80
C LEU A 318 24.82 18.44 -15.06
N ALA A 319 23.57 18.81 -14.71
CA ALA A 319 23.32 20.03 -13.94
C ALA A 319 24.02 19.99 -12.57
N MET A 320 23.92 18.85 -11.86
CA MET A 320 24.60 18.66 -10.58
C MET A 320 26.13 18.69 -10.71
N ALA A 321 26.69 18.09 -11.77
CA ALA A 321 28.13 18.16 -12.06
C ALA A 321 28.59 19.59 -12.32
N CYS A 322 27.81 20.35 -13.10
CA CYS A 322 28.09 21.78 -13.34
C CYS A 322 28.03 22.58 -12.03
N LEU A 323 27.03 22.35 -11.18
CA LEU A 323 26.94 23.06 -9.89
C LEU A 323 28.10 22.71 -8.96
N ARG A 324 28.49 21.43 -8.87
CA ARG A 324 29.66 20.99 -8.10
C ARG A 324 30.92 21.67 -8.57
N ARG A 325 31.15 21.72 -9.88
CA ARG A 325 32.32 22.40 -10.47
C ARG A 325 32.36 23.91 -10.23
N LEU A 326 31.17 24.54 -10.08
CA LEU A 326 31.10 25.97 -9.69
C LEU A 326 31.49 26.20 -8.23
N VAL A 327 31.16 25.25 -7.35
CA VAL A 327 31.47 25.32 -5.91
C VAL A 327 32.92 24.89 -5.66
N ASP A 328 33.35 23.82 -6.31
CA ASP A 328 34.74 23.31 -6.27
C ASP A 328 35.27 23.10 -7.68
N PRO A 329 36.12 24.00 -8.18
CA PRO A 329 36.70 23.89 -9.52
C PRO A 329 37.61 22.68 -9.72
N ILE A 330 37.96 21.95 -8.66
CA ILE A 330 38.87 20.79 -8.69
C ILE A 330 38.10 19.48 -8.65
N ASP A 331 36.81 19.50 -8.25
CA ASP A 331 35.94 18.31 -8.19
C ASP A 331 35.59 17.75 -9.60
#